data_6f59a9bb7b2fa3f50b5871f1279a91b3
#
_entry.id   6f59a9bb7b2fa3f50b5871f1279a91b3
#
_cell.length_a   1.000
_cell.length_b   1.000
_cell.length_c   1.000
_cell.angle_alpha   90.00
_cell.angle_beta   90.00
_cell.angle_gamma   90.00
#
_symmetry.space_group_name_H-M   'P 1'
#
loop_
_entity.id
_entity.type
_entity.pdbx_description
1 polymer ?
#
loop_
_entity_poly.entity_id
_entity_poly.type
_entity_poly.pdbx_seq_one_letter_code
_entity_poly.pdbx_strand_id
1 'polypeptide(L)'
;MKQHLSHTPGPIGVFDSGYGGLTILDKIREVLPEYDYIYLGDNARAPYGTRSFEVVYEFTRQDVNKLFDMGCHLVILACNTASAKALRSIQMNDLPQIDPARRVLGVIRPTVECVGEISKNQHIGVLATAGTIKSESYPLEIHKLFPEIQVSGTACPMWVSLVENNESQDEGADYFIRKYIDQLLSKDPQIDTVIQIGRASCRERV
;
A
#
# COMPACT_ATOMS: atom_id res chain seq x y z
N MET A 1 25.93 32.22 -5.06
CA MET A 1 25.13 32.11 -6.30
C MET A 1 24.46 30.73 -6.28
N LYS A 2 23.19 30.66 -5.91
CA LYS A 2 22.38 29.44 -6.03
C LYS A 2 21.95 29.31 -7.48
N GLN A 3 22.48 28.31 -8.19
CA GLN A 3 21.97 27.94 -9.50
C GLN A 3 20.52 27.46 -9.33
N HIS A 4 19.55 28.25 -9.75
CA HIS A 4 18.21 27.81 -10.00
C HIS A 4 18.28 26.81 -11.19
N LEU A 5 18.25 25.53 -10.89
CA LEU A 5 17.92 24.53 -11.87
C LEU A 5 16.43 24.72 -12.23
N SER A 6 16.20 25.37 -13.36
CA SER A 6 14.88 25.55 -13.97
C SER A 6 14.39 24.24 -14.63
N HIS A 7 14.31 23.16 -13.88
CA HIS A 7 13.48 22.02 -14.23
C HIS A 7 12.38 21.97 -13.18
N THR A 8 11.20 22.45 -13.54
CA THR A 8 9.98 22.07 -12.82
C THR A 8 9.94 20.54 -12.91
N PRO A 9 10.11 19.82 -11.81
CA PRO A 9 9.93 18.39 -11.87
C PRO A 9 8.52 18.13 -12.39
N GLY A 10 8.36 17.17 -13.32
CA GLY A 10 7.05 16.79 -13.81
C GLY A 10 6.15 16.34 -12.65
N PRO A 11 4.85 16.13 -12.89
CA PRO A 11 3.90 15.77 -11.85
C PRO A 11 4.30 14.47 -11.15
N ILE A 12 3.90 14.34 -9.87
CA ILE A 12 4.02 13.10 -9.13
C ILE A 12 2.84 12.20 -9.49
N GLY A 13 3.13 11.01 -10.02
CA GLY A 13 2.12 9.98 -10.29
C GLY A 13 1.72 9.26 -9.00
N VAL A 14 0.42 9.09 -8.77
CA VAL A 14 -0.10 8.27 -7.67
C VAL A 14 -1.00 7.20 -8.26
N PHE A 15 -0.62 5.94 -8.06
CA PHE A 15 -1.33 4.78 -8.57
C PHE A 15 -2.05 4.03 -7.47
N ASP A 16 -3.30 3.66 -7.71
CA ASP A 16 -4.04 2.69 -6.92
C ASP A 16 -4.88 1.76 -7.81
N SER A 17 -5.21 0.58 -7.32
CA SER A 17 -6.11 -0.36 -8.01
C SER A 17 -7.59 0.09 -8.00
N GLY A 18 -7.89 1.21 -7.36
CA GLY A 18 -9.25 1.73 -7.21
C GLY A 18 -9.28 3.17 -6.72
N TYR A 19 -10.08 3.42 -5.69
CA TYR A 19 -10.28 4.77 -5.11
C TYR A 19 -9.59 4.96 -3.76
N GLY A 20 -9.10 3.89 -3.13
CA GLY A 20 -8.52 3.94 -1.79
C GLY A 20 -7.31 4.86 -1.68
N GLY A 21 -6.49 4.90 -2.70
CA GLY A 21 -5.31 5.75 -2.77
C GLY A 21 -5.57 7.25 -2.78
N LEU A 22 -6.81 7.70 -3.00
CA LEU A 22 -7.17 9.13 -2.92
C LEU A 22 -6.92 9.71 -1.53
N THR A 23 -7.15 8.95 -0.46
CA THR A 23 -6.88 9.42 0.91
C THR A 23 -5.38 9.59 1.16
N ILE A 24 -4.55 8.75 0.54
CA ILE A 24 -3.08 8.88 0.58
C ILE A 24 -2.66 10.11 -0.21
N LEU A 25 -3.22 10.30 -1.41
CA LEU A 25 -2.96 11.49 -2.23
C LEU A 25 -3.31 12.78 -1.47
N ASP A 26 -4.46 12.83 -0.80
CA ASP A 26 -4.87 14.00 -0.03
C ASP A 26 -3.85 14.35 1.06
N LYS A 27 -3.34 13.35 1.77
CA LYS A 27 -2.29 13.56 2.79
C LYS A 27 -0.95 13.98 2.19
N ILE A 28 -0.58 13.46 1.04
CA ILE A 28 0.63 13.90 0.33
C ILE A 28 0.48 15.37 -0.09
N ARG A 29 -0.67 15.76 -0.62
CA ARG A 29 -0.95 17.14 -1.04
C ARG A 29 -0.94 18.14 0.13
N GLU A 30 -1.38 17.72 1.32
CA GLU A 30 -1.30 18.55 2.52
C GLU A 30 0.15 18.88 2.90
N VAL A 31 1.08 17.95 2.68
CA VAL A 31 2.50 18.09 3.06
C VAL A 31 3.34 18.70 1.95
N LEU A 32 3.00 18.41 0.69
CA LEU A 32 3.73 18.83 -0.51
C LEU A 32 2.78 19.54 -1.50
N PRO A 33 2.18 20.69 -1.11
CA PRO A 33 1.17 21.39 -1.92
C PRO A 33 1.72 22.03 -3.19
N GLU A 34 3.05 22.20 -3.30
CA GLU A 34 3.72 22.85 -4.42
C GLU A 34 3.90 21.96 -5.64
N TYR A 35 3.57 20.66 -5.55
CA TYR A 35 3.71 19.72 -6.68
C TYR A 35 2.37 19.52 -7.40
N ASP A 36 2.45 19.29 -8.70
CA ASP A 36 1.34 18.77 -9.48
C ASP A 36 1.23 17.25 -9.31
N TYR A 37 0.01 16.72 -9.37
CA TYR A 37 -0.26 15.29 -9.18
C TYR A 37 -1.13 14.73 -10.30
N ILE A 38 -0.81 13.50 -10.69
CA ILE A 38 -1.67 12.69 -11.56
C ILE A 38 -2.07 11.44 -10.79
N TYR A 39 -3.38 11.28 -10.52
CA TYR A 39 -3.92 10.05 -9.94
C TYR A 39 -4.40 9.11 -11.03
N LEU A 40 -3.96 7.85 -10.97
CA LEU A 40 -4.45 6.78 -11.83
C LEU A 40 -5.03 5.67 -10.96
N GLY A 41 -6.35 5.47 -11.04
CA GLY A 41 -7.07 4.38 -10.39
C GLY A 41 -7.49 3.33 -11.41
N ASP A 42 -7.00 2.11 -11.30
CA ASP A 42 -7.33 1.01 -12.20
C ASP A 42 -8.64 0.30 -11.80
N ASN A 43 -9.73 1.04 -11.77
CA ASN A 43 -11.05 0.54 -11.36
C ASN A 43 -11.57 -0.57 -12.28
N ALA A 44 -11.17 -0.54 -13.56
CA ALA A 44 -11.65 -1.52 -14.54
C ALA A 44 -11.14 -2.93 -14.26
N ARG A 45 -9.98 -3.07 -13.60
CA ARG A 45 -9.35 -4.35 -13.30
C ARG A 45 -9.36 -4.70 -11.81
N ALA A 46 -9.92 -3.85 -10.96
CA ALA A 46 -10.12 -4.11 -9.55
C ALA A 46 -11.00 -5.38 -9.31
N PRO A 47 -10.86 -6.08 -8.16
CA PRO A 47 -9.89 -5.89 -7.12
C PRO A 47 -8.56 -6.61 -7.40
N TYR A 48 -7.42 -6.08 -6.91
CA TYR A 48 -6.10 -6.71 -7.05
C TYR A 48 -5.78 -7.76 -5.97
N GLY A 49 -6.46 -7.68 -4.83
CA GLY A 49 -6.13 -8.46 -3.63
C GLY A 49 -6.21 -9.98 -3.79
N THR A 50 -7.03 -10.48 -4.72
CA THR A 50 -7.25 -11.91 -4.99
C THR A 50 -6.52 -12.42 -6.23
N ARG A 51 -5.90 -11.53 -7.03
CA ARG A 51 -5.23 -11.90 -8.27
C ARG A 51 -3.84 -12.49 -8.01
N SER A 52 -3.31 -13.25 -9.00
CA SER A 52 -1.94 -13.80 -8.91
C SER A 52 -0.89 -12.69 -8.88
N PHE A 53 0.35 -13.09 -8.56
CA PHE A 53 1.51 -12.18 -8.57
C PHE A 53 1.72 -11.59 -9.96
N GLU A 54 1.73 -12.43 -10.97
CA GLU A 54 2.01 -12.09 -12.37
C GLU A 54 0.99 -11.08 -12.92
N VAL A 55 -0.30 -11.31 -12.62
CA VAL A 55 -1.38 -10.42 -13.05
C VAL A 55 -1.27 -9.04 -12.39
N VAL A 56 -1.01 -8.99 -11.08
CA VAL A 56 -0.85 -7.71 -10.38
C VAL A 56 0.39 -6.97 -10.85
N TYR A 57 1.51 -7.69 -11.06
CA TYR A 57 2.73 -7.12 -11.59
C TYR A 57 2.51 -6.52 -12.97
N GLU A 58 1.90 -7.26 -13.91
CA GLU A 58 1.69 -6.79 -15.26
C GLU A 58 0.76 -5.57 -15.32
N PHE A 59 -0.35 -5.58 -14.55
CA PHE A 59 -1.25 -4.44 -14.50
C PHE A 59 -0.55 -3.21 -13.91
N THR A 60 0.14 -3.36 -12.78
CA THR A 60 0.86 -2.26 -12.15
C THR A 60 1.96 -1.70 -13.06
N ARG A 61 2.68 -2.56 -13.78
CA ARG A 61 3.73 -2.15 -14.73
C ARG A 61 3.15 -1.31 -15.86
N GLN A 62 2.00 -1.71 -16.44
CA GLN A 62 1.31 -0.95 -17.48
C GLN A 62 0.90 0.44 -16.98
N ASP A 63 0.33 0.52 -15.77
CA ASP A 63 -0.15 1.77 -15.20
C ASP A 63 1.01 2.70 -14.79
N VAL A 64 2.11 2.16 -14.27
CA VAL A 64 3.33 2.91 -14.00
C VAL A 64 3.90 3.49 -15.30
N ASN A 65 3.98 2.70 -16.37
CA ASN A 65 4.44 3.18 -17.68
C ASN A 65 3.52 4.29 -18.20
N LYS A 66 2.20 4.13 -18.05
CA LYS A 66 1.24 5.16 -18.44
C LYS A 66 1.47 6.49 -17.71
N LEU A 67 1.73 6.44 -16.40
CA LEU A 67 2.08 7.64 -15.64
C LEU A 67 3.41 8.25 -16.09
N PHE A 68 4.39 7.42 -16.43
CA PHE A 68 5.65 7.90 -17.01
C PHE A 68 5.46 8.57 -18.37
N ASP A 69 4.60 8.03 -19.23
CA ASP A 69 4.25 8.63 -20.52
C ASP A 69 3.51 9.97 -20.35
N MET A 70 2.81 10.16 -19.23
CA MET A 70 2.16 11.42 -18.88
C MET A 70 3.13 12.44 -18.23
N GLY A 71 4.43 12.16 -18.22
CA GLY A 71 5.47 13.07 -17.75
C GLY A 71 5.85 12.92 -16.27
N CYS A 72 5.31 11.93 -15.55
CA CYS A 72 5.73 11.68 -14.18
C CYS A 72 7.16 11.15 -14.14
N HIS A 73 7.99 11.69 -13.24
CA HIS A 73 9.32 11.16 -12.95
C HIS A 73 9.34 10.31 -11.68
N LEU A 74 8.38 10.52 -10.79
CA LEU A 74 8.14 9.77 -9.58
C LEU A 74 6.72 9.20 -9.60
N VAL A 75 6.59 7.92 -9.32
CA VAL A 75 5.28 7.25 -9.14
C VAL A 75 5.21 6.64 -7.74
N ILE A 76 4.13 6.92 -7.03
CA ILE A 76 3.82 6.35 -5.71
C ILE A 76 2.73 5.29 -5.89
N LEU A 77 3.04 4.04 -5.54
CA LEU A 77 2.05 2.97 -5.48
C LEU A 77 1.28 3.09 -4.16
N ALA A 78 0.15 3.77 -4.18
CA ALA A 78 -0.75 3.90 -3.03
C ALA A 78 -1.51 2.60 -2.72
N CYS A 79 -1.51 1.64 -3.65
CA CYS A 79 -2.07 0.32 -3.49
C CYS A 79 -1.13 -0.60 -2.70
N ASN A 80 -1.57 -1.10 -1.53
CA ASN A 80 -0.78 -2.05 -0.75
C ASN A 80 -0.51 -3.35 -1.49
N THR A 81 -1.51 -3.90 -2.20
CA THR A 81 -1.34 -5.13 -2.98
C THR A 81 -0.33 -4.96 -4.12
N ALA A 82 -0.37 -3.84 -4.83
CA ALA A 82 0.59 -3.53 -5.88
C ALA A 82 1.99 -3.29 -5.30
N SER A 83 2.11 -2.55 -4.20
CA SER A 83 3.37 -2.36 -3.47
C SER A 83 3.97 -3.69 -3.02
N ALA A 84 3.14 -4.61 -2.53
CA ALA A 84 3.58 -5.92 -2.05
C ALA A 84 4.02 -6.87 -3.18
N LYS A 85 3.34 -6.82 -4.32
CA LYS A 85 3.53 -7.80 -5.41
C LYS A 85 4.35 -7.29 -6.60
N ALA A 86 4.31 -6.00 -6.89
CA ALA A 86 4.88 -5.47 -8.13
C ALA A 86 6.10 -4.57 -7.92
N LEU A 87 6.16 -3.80 -6.83
CA LEU A 87 7.15 -2.75 -6.63
C LEU A 87 8.59 -3.24 -6.85
N ARG A 88 8.98 -4.32 -6.16
CA ARG A 88 10.35 -4.84 -6.22
C ARG A 88 10.74 -5.25 -7.64
N SER A 89 9.84 -5.93 -8.34
CA SER A 89 10.09 -6.37 -9.73
C SER A 89 10.22 -5.17 -10.65
N ILE A 90 9.37 -4.16 -10.52
CA ILE A 90 9.46 -2.93 -11.30
C ILE A 90 10.77 -2.21 -11.03
N GLN A 91 11.16 -2.06 -9.77
CA GLN A 91 12.41 -1.37 -9.41
C GLN A 91 13.67 -2.09 -9.90
N MET A 92 13.69 -3.42 -9.85
CA MET A 92 14.87 -4.21 -10.19
C MET A 92 14.97 -4.53 -11.68
N ASN A 93 13.84 -4.77 -12.35
CA ASN A 93 13.83 -5.31 -13.70
C ASN A 93 13.42 -4.28 -14.76
N ASP A 94 12.41 -3.44 -14.46
CA ASP A 94 11.84 -2.54 -15.47
C ASP A 94 12.50 -1.15 -15.47
N LEU A 95 12.65 -0.52 -14.29
CA LEU A 95 13.22 0.85 -14.22
C LEU A 95 14.59 0.99 -14.86
N PRO A 96 15.54 0.05 -14.67
CA PRO A 96 16.86 0.16 -15.33
C PRO A 96 16.79 0.16 -16.85
N GLN A 97 15.73 -0.43 -17.43
CA GLN A 97 15.51 -0.51 -18.88
C GLN A 97 14.71 0.66 -19.43
N ILE A 98 13.82 1.23 -18.61
CA ILE A 98 12.95 2.36 -19.02
C ILE A 98 13.73 3.67 -18.91
N ASP A 99 14.13 4.04 -17.71
CA ASP A 99 14.90 5.25 -17.39
C ASP A 99 15.40 5.17 -15.94
N PRO A 100 16.72 5.04 -15.73
CA PRO A 100 17.29 4.93 -14.40
C PRO A 100 17.13 6.21 -13.55
N ALA A 101 16.73 7.34 -14.12
CA ALA A 101 16.44 8.56 -13.38
C ALA A 101 15.03 8.56 -12.76
N ARG A 102 14.11 7.74 -13.28
CA ARG A 102 12.74 7.62 -12.73
C ARG A 102 12.71 6.82 -11.44
N ARG A 103 11.67 7.03 -10.66
CA ARG A 103 11.49 6.36 -9.36
C ARG A 103 10.07 5.84 -9.20
N VAL A 104 9.97 4.69 -8.56
CA VAL A 104 8.70 4.13 -8.09
C VAL A 104 8.85 3.83 -6.60
N LEU A 105 7.95 4.33 -5.79
CA LEU A 105 7.89 4.11 -4.34
C LEU A 105 6.60 3.37 -3.99
N GLY A 106 6.59 2.70 -2.85
CA GLY A 106 5.40 2.03 -2.33
C GLY A 106 5.10 2.44 -0.91
N VAL A 107 3.88 2.14 -0.45
CA VAL A 107 3.38 2.55 0.88
C VAL A 107 3.78 1.60 2.01
N ILE A 108 4.39 0.45 1.73
CA ILE A 108 4.78 -0.52 2.76
C ILE A 108 5.91 0.03 3.62
N ARG A 109 6.98 0.51 3.00
CA ARG A 109 8.19 0.95 3.69
C ARG A 109 7.94 2.09 4.68
N PRO A 110 7.22 3.19 4.33
CA PRO A 110 6.91 4.25 5.30
C PRO A 110 6.08 3.75 6.49
N THR A 111 5.13 2.83 6.25
CA THR A 111 4.33 2.23 7.32
C THR A 111 5.20 1.42 8.28
N VAL A 112 6.14 0.65 7.75
CA VAL A 112 7.06 -0.16 8.56
C VAL A 112 7.99 0.71 9.39
N GLU A 113 8.50 1.81 8.85
CA GLU A 113 9.36 2.74 9.58
C GLU A 113 8.68 3.32 10.83
N CYS A 114 7.38 3.62 10.74
CA CYS A 114 6.63 4.13 11.89
C CYS A 114 6.29 3.04 12.92
N VAL A 115 5.97 1.83 12.47
CA VAL A 115 5.37 0.81 13.35
C VAL A 115 6.34 0.25 14.38
N GLY A 116 7.62 0.17 14.06
CA GLY A 116 8.66 -0.31 14.97
C GLY A 116 8.88 0.58 16.19
N GLU A 117 8.55 1.87 16.08
CA GLU A 117 8.62 2.82 17.20
C GLU A 117 7.38 2.77 18.10
N ILE A 118 6.25 2.26 17.58
CA ILE A 118 4.95 2.24 18.27
C ILE A 118 4.81 0.98 19.14
N SER A 119 5.22 -0.18 18.61
CA SER A 119 5.09 -1.45 19.33
C SER A 119 6.02 -1.51 20.55
N LYS A 120 5.45 -1.85 21.73
CA LYS A 120 6.18 -1.98 22.99
C LYS A 120 6.58 -3.43 23.28
N ASN A 121 5.75 -4.38 22.84
CA ASN A 121 5.95 -5.80 23.06
C ASN A 121 6.76 -6.46 21.93
N GLN A 122 7.06 -5.72 20.88
CA GLN A 122 7.70 -6.25 19.65
C GLN A 122 6.87 -7.35 18.96
N HIS A 123 5.54 -7.30 19.11
CA HIS A 123 4.58 -8.19 18.48
C HIS A 123 3.58 -7.40 17.66
N ILE A 124 3.67 -7.53 16.33
CA ILE A 124 2.87 -6.77 15.38
C ILE A 124 1.94 -7.68 14.60
N GLY A 125 0.67 -7.29 14.55
CA GLY A 125 -0.33 -7.91 13.72
C GLY A 125 -0.46 -7.23 12.36
N VAL A 126 -0.69 -8.00 11.29
CA VAL A 126 -1.00 -7.46 9.95
C VAL A 126 -2.34 -8.02 9.49
N LEU A 127 -3.30 -7.13 9.27
CA LEU A 127 -4.62 -7.44 8.69
C LEU A 127 -4.68 -6.88 7.27
N ALA A 128 -4.77 -7.76 6.26
CA ALA A 128 -4.63 -7.35 4.86
C ALA A 128 -5.40 -8.25 3.89
N THR A 129 -5.35 -7.92 2.59
CA THR A 129 -5.83 -8.83 1.55
C THR A 129 -5.02 -10.13 1.55
N ALA A 130 -5.63 -11.21 1.06
CA ALA A 130 -4.95 -12.50 0.94
C ALA A 130 -3.64 -12.39 0.12
N GLY A 131 -3.64 -11.57 -0.93
CA GLY A 131 -2.46 -11.34 -1.75
C GLY A 131 -1.32 -10.65 -1.00
N THR A 132 -1.62 -9.66 -0.17
CA THR A 132 -0.62 -8.95 0.65
C THR A 132 -0.05 -9.88 1.73
N ILE A 133 -0.88 -10.64 2.43
CA ILE A 133 -0.42 -11.60 3.44
C ILE A 133 0.49 -12.66 2.80
N LYS A 134 0.07 -13.26 1.68
CA LYS A 134 0.84 -14.29 0.98
C LYS A 134 2.18 -13.78 0.42
N SER A 135 2.30 -12.49 0.14
CA SER A 135 3.55 -11.90 -0.37
C SER A 135 4.66 -11.80 0.68
N GLU A 136 4.30 -11.88 1.97
CA GLU A 136 5.19 -11.68 3.12
C GLU A 136 5.97 -10.33 3.11
N SER A 137 5.53 -9.38 2.29
CA SER A 137 6.25 -8.11 2.12
C SER A 137 6.35 -7.30 3.41
N TYR A 138 5.32 -7.33 4.26
CA TYR A 138 5.38 -6.67 5.57
C TYR A 138 6.37 -7.33 6.54
N PRO A 139 6.31 -8.65 6.79
CA PRO A 139 7.33 -9.33 7.60
C PRO A 139 8.75 -9.07 7.08
N LEU A 140 8.96 -9.19 5.78
CA LEU A 140 10.28 -8.97 5.17
C LEU A 140 10.81 -7.56 5.37
N GLU A 141 9.97 -6.53 5.20
CA GLU A 141 10.39 -5.14 5.41
C GLU A 141 10.55 -4.79 6.89
N ILE A 142 9.69 -5.34 7.78
CA ILE A 142 9.82 -5.16 9.24
C ILE A 142 11.13 -5.77 9.72
N HIS A 143 11.45 -7.01 9.38
CA HIS A 143 12.65 -7.69 9.82
C HIS A 143 13.95 -7.07 9.31
N LYS A 144 13.91 -6.32 8.19
CA LYS A 144 15.09 -5.55 7.74
C LYS A 144 15.45 -4.39 8.66
N LEU A 145 14.45 -3.76 9.27
CA LEU A 145 14.63 -2.60 10.15
C LEU A 145 14.65 -3.00 11.63
N PHE A 146 13.86 -3.99 11.98
CA PHE A 146 13.58 -4.44 13.34
C PHE A 146 13.59 -5.98 13.36
N PRO A 147 14.79 -6.61 13.36
CA PRO A 147 14.92 -8.07 13.28
C PRO A 147 14.27 -8.85 14.44
N GLU A 148 14.11 -8.19 15.60
CA GLU A 148 13.54 -8.76 16.81
C GLU A 148 12.01 -8.80 16.81
N ILE A 149 11.35 -8.02 15.95
CA ILE A 149 9.89 -7.92 15.94
C ILE A 149 9.26 -9.20 15.39
N GLN A 150 8.31 -9.75 16.14
CA GLN A 150 7.46 -10.85 15.72
C GLN A 150 6.28 -10.31 14.90
N VAL A 151 6.03 -10.89 13.73
CA VAL A 151 4.95 -10.46 12.85
C VAL A 151 3.98 -11.60 12.58
N SER A 152 2.72 -11.38 12.93
CA SER A 152 1.63 -12.31 12.65
C SER A 152 0.66 -11.71 11.65
N GLY A 153 0.30 -12.46 10.59
CA GLY A 153 -0.59 -11.97 9.54
C GLY A 153 -1.92 -12.73 9.47
N THR A 154 -3.01 -12.02 9.20
CA THR A 154 -4.32 -12.62 8.91
C THR A 154 -4.94 -11.96 7.69
N ALA A 155 -5.38 -12.80 6.73
CA ALA A 155 -6.07 -12.34 5.54
C ALA A 155 -7.53 -11.98 5.87
N CYS A 156 -8.00 -10.84 5.33
CA CYS A 156 -9.33 -10.30 5.55
C CYS A 156 -10.10 -10.20 4.21
N PRO A 157 -10.49 -11.34 3.59
CA PRO A 157 -11.02 -11.33 2.23
C PRO A 157 -12.35 -10.57 2.08
N MET A 158 -13.15 -10.47 3.15
CA MET A 158 -14.45 -9.80 3.09
C MET A 158 -14.35 -8.27 3.16
N TRP A 159 -13.29 -7.71 3.71
CA TRP A 159 -13.20 -6.27 3.95
C TRP A 159 -13.28 -5.42 2.69
N VAL A 160 -12.60 -5.82 1.62
CA VAL A 160 -12.64 -5.09 0.35
C VAL A 160 -14.07 -5.04 -0.20
N SER A 161 -14.77 -6.18 -0.22
CA SER A 161 -16.15 -6.26 -0.72
C SER A 161 -17.12 -5.44 0.12
N LEU A 162 -17.04 -5.52 1.44
CA LEU A 162 -17.88 -4.73 2.35
C LEU A 162 -17.75 -3.24 2.11
N VAL A 163 -16.54 -2.80 1.87
CA VAL A 163 -16.26 -1.40 1.61
C VAL A 163 -16.73 -0.98 0.20
N GLU A 164 -16.47 -1.78 -0.81
CA GLU A 164 -16.83 -1.46 -2.20
C GLU A 164 -18.34 -1.45 -2.42
N ASN A 165 -19.08 -2.24 -1.65
CA ASN A 165 -20.54 -2.27 -1.64
C ASN A 165 -21.18 -1.28 -0.64
N ASN A 166 -20.34 -0.44 0.01
CA ASN A 166 -20.83 0.52 1.02
C ASN A 166 -21.54 -0.12 2.24
N GLU A 167 -21.17 -1.38 2.56
CA GLU A 167 -21.71 -2.17 3.69
C GLU A 167 -20.77 -2.15 4.93
N SER A 168 -19.74 -1.30 4.91
CA SER A 168 -18.74 -1.22 5.98
C SER A 168 -19.24 -0.66 7.31
N GLN A 169 -20.50 -0.19 7.35
CA GLN A 169 -21.15 0.37 8.53
C GLN A 169 -22.20 -0.58 9.14
N ASP A 170 -22.44 -1.71 8.51
CA ASP A 170 -23.49 -2.65 8.89
C ASP A 170 -23.01 -3.66 9.94
N GLU A 171 -23.90 -4.28 10.68
CA GLU A 171 -23.62 -5.32 11.68
C GLU A 171 -22.82 -6.49 11.09
N GLY A 172 -23.01 -6.78 9.80
CA GLY A 172 -22.25 -7.79 9.08
C GLY A 172 -20.76 -7.44 8.99
N ALA A 173 -20.42 -6.16 8.85
CA ALA A 173 -19.02 -5.70 8.86
C ALA A 173 -18.39 -5.90 10.25
N ASP A 174 -19.11 -5.57 11.32
CA ASP A 174 -18.64 -5.77 12.70
C ASP A 174 -18.33 -7.25 12.99
N TYR A 175 -19.16 -8.16 12.49
CA TYR A 175 -18.88 -9.60 12.61
C TYR A 175 -17.56 -9.98 11.96
N PHE A 176 -17.30 -9.55 10.73
CA PHE A 176 -16.05 -9.88 10.03
C PHE A 176 -14.83 -9.19 10.65
N ILE A 177 -14.99 -7.96 11.18
CA ILE A 177 -13.92 -7.26 11.89
C ILE A 177 -13.50 -8.08 13.12
N ARG A 178 -14.45 -8.43 14.00
CA ARG A 178 -14.20 -9.24 15.19
C ARG A 178 -13.57 -10.58 14.81
N LYS A 179 -14.14 -11.29 13.87
CA LYS A 179 -13.65 -12.59 13.41
C LYS A 179 -12.18 -12.55 13.00
N TYR A 180 -11.75 -11.55 12.23
CA TYR A 180 -10.36 -11.48 11.77
C TYR A 180 -9.39 -11.00 12.85
N ILE A 181 -9.83 -10.14 13.76
CA ILE A 181 -9.07 -9.75 14.95
C ILE A 181 -8.88 -10.96 15.86
N ASP A 182 -9.94 -11.72 16.16
CA ASP A 182 -9.86 -12.92 16.99
C ASP A 182 -8.93 -13.97 16.37
N GLN A 183 -9.00 -14.16 15.05
CA GLN A 183 -8.08 -15.03 14.33
C GLN A 183 -6.62 -14.57 14.42
N LEU A 184 -6.38 -13.27 14.39
CA LEU A 184 -5.03 -12.72 14.53
C LEU A 184 -4.50 -12.93 15.95
N LEU A 185 -5.28 -12.55 16.97
CA LEU A 185 -4.91 -12.67 18.37
C LEU A 185 -4.81 -14.13 18.83
N SER A 186 -5.53 -15.07 18.20
CA SER A 186 -5.36 -16.50 18.47
C SER A 186 -4.01 -17.05 18.01
N LYS A 187 -3.39 -16.42 17.00
CA LYS A 187 -2.03 -16.78 16.55
C LYS A 187 -0.95 -16.22 17.45
N ASP A 188 -1.16 -15.00 17.94
CA ASP A 188 -0.22 -14.30 18.79
C ASP A 188 -0.95 -13.36 19.76
N PRO A 189 -1.17 -13.81 21.02
CA PRO A 189 -1.86 -13.00 22.03
C PRO A 189 -1.06 -11.80 22.54
N GLN A 190 0.23 -11.70 22.18
CA GLN A 190 1.11 -10.62 22.63
C GLN A 190 1.09 -9.39 21.71
N ILE A 191 0.34 -9.44 20.61
CA ILE A 191 0.21 -8.32 19.67
C ILE A 191 -0.33 -7.10 20.40
N ASP A 192 0.42 -6.01 20.33
CA ASP A 192 0.05 -4.71 20.88
C ASP A 192 -0.17 -3.64 19.78
N THR A 193 0.25 -3.93 18.58
CA THR A 193 0.17 -3.01 17.45
C THR A 193 -0.34 -3.74 16.22
N VAL A 194 -1.29 -3.14 15.51
CA VAL A 194 -1.88 -3.74 14.31
C VAL A 194 -1.71 -2.80 13.11
N ILE A 195 -1.11 -3.32 12.05
CA ILE A 195 -1.13 -2.71 10.73
C ILE A 195 -2.38 -3.20 10.01
N GLN A 196 -3.32 -2.31 9.82
CA GLN A 196 -4.50 -2.60 9.03
C GLN A 196 -4.30 -2.11 7.60
N ILE A 197 -4.34 -3.05 6.66
CA ILE A 197 -4.19 -2.77 5.25
C ILE A 197 -5.50 -3.09 4.57
N GLY A 198 -6.24 -2.07 4.32
CA GLY A 198 -7.48 -2.12 3.59
C GLY A 198 -7.64 -0.84 2.83
N ARG A 199 -8.70 -0.76 2.03
CA ARG A 199 -9.08 0.49 1.42
C ARG A 199 -9.20 1.54 2.52
N ALA A 200 -8.78 2.75 2.23
CA ALA A 200 -8.83 3.94 3.07
C ALA A 200 -10.22 4.33 3.61
N SER A 201 -11.18 3.50 3.46
CA SER A 201 -12.52 3.55 4.02
C SER A 201 -12.61 2.99 5.45
N CYS A 202 -11.52 2.50 6.00
CA CYS A 202 -11.37 2.53 7.44
C CYS A 202 -11.23 4.00 7.86
N ARG A 203 -12.29 4.78 7.60
CA ARG A 203 -12.47 6.09 8.22
C ARG A 203 -12.42 5.87 9.71
N GLU A 204 -11.49 6.58 10.34
CA GLU A 204 -11.35 6.72 11.77
C GLU A 204 -12.67 6.50 12.51
N ARG A 205 -12.77 5.39 13.19
CA ARG A 205 -13.55 5.29 14.40
C ARG A 205 -12.54 5.05 15.51
N VAL A 206 -12.16 6.15 16.13
CA VAL A 206 -11.64 6.15 17.49
C VAL A 206 -12.78 5.74 18.40
#